data_2638b9964ee30c60791be9b0a6a67fd1
#
_entry.id   2638b9964ee30c60791be9b0a6a67fd1
#
_cell.length_a   1.000
_cell.length_b   1.000
_cell.length_c   1.000
_cell.angle_alpha   90.00
_cell.angle_beta   90.00
_cell.angle_gamma   90.00
#
_symmetry.space_group_name_H-M   'P 1'
#
loop_
_entity.id
_entity.type
_entity.pdbx_description
1 polymer ?
#
loop_
_entity_poly.entity_id
_entity_poly.type
_entity_poly.pdbx_seq_one_letter_code
_entity_poly.pdbx_strand_id
1 'polypeptide(L)'
;MPYIHFTEDQKLRANSVDLVEFLRRQGEKLISSGQDKRLTSDHSITVHGNEWYDHAAERGGHAISFVQNFYGLTYPEAVTRLLNGEQGEVYIPAEKKEKEPPKEFALPPSNQAMRRVYAYLLQQRHISREVLSAFAQKGLIYESRELSIDQTKVYHNAVFVGFDERGVARHAHKRGLYTQGKSYRGNIEGSDPRCSFHWVGTSDRLYVFEAPIDLLAFLTLYPDSWRQHSYAALCGTAEHAMLWMLEKNPNLRKVILCLDHDAAGIEATGRLSDILREHGYSQIAPLRSEYKDWDEDLKARHGLEAQPAEEHPQFIAAGPVCRRIGARCKEVQPDRAVYQIPGLLRQYRNDLHWGRFDQAMDHMETMAALALSVVLRECKQMGAMLTVEQGVRFLESRILPHQNRGILKNRADEIAVQFQSVLAKSNCQGIRTQAEKKEAASAWLELAISCAKVPIKYEADEIKRQQKEEKTQQEAGQEMA
;
A
#
# COMPACT_ATOMS: atom_id res chain seq x y z
N MET A 1 -26.17 -7.78 -13.43
CA MET A 1 -26.18 -9.17 -13.90
C MET A 1 -25.97 -10.06 -12.67
N PRO A 2 -26.63 -11.18 -12.55
CA PRO A 2 -26.39 -12.13 -11.46
C PRO A 2 -24.92 -12.60 -11.51
N TYR A 3 -24.25 -12.57 -10.40
CA TYR A 3 -22.87 -13.00 -10.25
C TYR A 3 -22.86 -14.40 -9.64
N ILE A 4 -22.13 -15.35 -10.26
CA ILE A 4 -21.98 -16.70 -9.74
C ILE A 4 -20.75 -16.71 -8.83
N HIS A 5 -20.96 -16.99 -7.55
CA HIS A 5 -19.91 -17.09 -6.55
C HIS A 5 -19.50 -18.56 -6.38
N PHE A 6 -18.20 -18.82 -6.50
CA PHE A 6 -17.58 -20.10 -6.14
C PHE A 6 -16.77 -19.93 -4.86
N THR A 7 -16.84 -20.91 -3.99
CA THR A 7 -16.04 -20.96 -2.77
C THR A 7 -14.55 -21.09 -3.12
N GLU A 8 -13.65 -20.72 -2.21
CA GLU A 8 -12.21 -20.88 -2.42
C GLU A 8 -11.82 -22.36 -2.65
N ASP A 9 -12.50 -23.29 -1.97
CA ASP A 9 -12.35 -24.73 -2.20
C ASP A 9 -12.74 -25.14 -3.64
N GLN A 10 -13.87 -24.68 -4.14
CA GLN A 10 -14.28 -24.92 -5.52
C GLN A 10 -13.28 -24.39 -6.54
N LYS A 11 -12.79 -23.17 -6.33
CA LYS A 11 -11.77 -22.55 -7.20
C LYS A 11 -10.46 -23.35 -7.17
N LEU A 12 -10.04 -23.79 -5.98
CA LEU A 12 -8.83 -24.60 -5.82
C LEU A 12 -8.97 -25.95 -6.51
N ARG A 13 -10.08 -26.66 -6.28
CA ARG A 13 -10.37 -27.96 -6.94
C ARG A 13 -10.40 -27.82 -8.46
N ALA A 14 -11.07 -26.79 -8.98
CA ALA A 14 -11.13 -26.53 -10.42
C ALA A 14 -9.73 -26.25 -11.01
N ASN A 15 -8.90 -25.44 -10.34
CA ASN A 15 -7.55 -25.16 -10.80
C ASN A 15 -6.57 -26.34 -10.63
N SER A 16 -6.90 -27.31 -9.80
CA SER A 16 -6.08 -28.52 -9.58
C SER A 16 -6.42 -29.67 -10.51
N VAL A 17 -7.41 -29.51 -11.39
CA VAL A 17 -7.81 -30.57 -12.35
C VAL A 17 -6.65 -30.85 -13.30
N ASP A 18 -6.30 -32.13 -13.43
CA ASP A 18 -5.30 -32.59 -14.39
C ASP A 18 -5.81 -32.37 -15.83
N LEU A 19 -5.14 -31.49 -16.57
CA LEU A 19 -5.53 -31.12 -17.92
C LEU A 19 -5.31 -32.25 -18.94
N VAL A 20 -4.35 -33.14 -18.68
CA VAL A 20 -4.12 -34.30 -19.58
C VAL A 20 -5.32 -35.26 -19.52
N GLU A 21 -5.80 -35.56 -18.32
CA GLU A 21 -6.98 -36.37 -18.13
C GLU A 21 -8.26 -35.70 -18.60
N PHE A 22 -8.40 -34.40 -18.26
CA PHE A 22 -9.54 -33.62 -18.69
C PHE A 22 -9.65 -33.58 -20.22
N LEU A 23 -8.59 -33.28 -20.93
CA LEU A 23 -8.57 -33.24 -22.40
C LEU A 23 -8.86 -34.59 -23.03
N ARG A 24 -8.33 -35.66 -22.49
CA ARG A 24 -8.65 -37.03 -22.94
C ARG A 24 -10.15 -37.35 -22.83
N ARG A 25 -10.78 -36.97 -21.72
CA ARG A 25 -12.24 -37.11 -21.54
C ARG A 25 -13.04 -36.25 -22.52
N GLN A 26 -12.49 -35.11 -22.96
CA GLN A 26 -13.10 -34.24 -23.98
C GLN A 26 -12.86 -34.78 -25.41
N GLY A 27 -12.11 -35.87 -25.57
CA GLY A 27 -11.79 -36.44 -26.89
C GLY A 27 -10.60 -35.81 -27.60
N GLU A 28 -9.85 -34.94 -26.93
CA GLU A 28 -8.64 -34.34 -27.48
C GLU A 28 -7.52 -35.38 -27.57
N LYS A 29 -6.81 -35.36 -28.73
CA LYS A 29 -5.65 -36.20 -28.94
C LYS A 29 -4.39 -35.47 -28.50
N LEU A 30 -3.58 -36.14 -27.69
CA LEU A 30 -2.36 -35.61 -27.13
C LEU A 30 -1.16 -36.44 -27.59
N ILE A 31 -0.09 -35.78 -28.00
CA ILE A 31 1.21 -36.36 -28.34
C ILE A 31 2.25 -36.05 -27.25
N SER A 32 3.25 -36.90 -27.09
CA SER A 32 4.32 -36.66 -26.13
C SER A 32 5.28 -35.57 -26.63
N SER A 33 5.66 -34.66 -25.76
CA SER A 33 6.60 -33.59 -26.01
C SER A 33 7.53 -33.44 -24.78
N GLY A 34 8.51 -34.31 -24.68
CA GLY A 34 9.35 -34.43 -23.47
C GLY A 34 8.54 -34.93 -22.27
N GLN A 35 8.54 -34.16 -21.17
CA GLN A 35 7.72 -34.43 -19.99
C GLN A 35 6.26 -33.97 -20.14
N ASP A 36 5.98 -33.11 -21.11
CA ASP A 36 4.66 -32.54 -21.35
C ASP A 36 3.87 -33.31 -22.37
N LYS A 37 2.59 -32.99 -22.48
CA LYS A 37 1.71 -33.43 -23.57
C LYS A 37 1.34 -32.25 -24.43
N ARG A 38 1.40 -32.44 -25.76
CA ARG A 38 1.08 -31.40 -26.74
C ARG A 38 -0.26 -31.74 -27.40
N LEU A 39 -1.12 -30.76 -27.61
CA LEU A 39 -2.40 -30.94 -28.30
C LEU A 39 -2.13 -31.18 -29.79
N THR A 40 -2.91 -32.09 -30.39
CA THR A 40 -2.86 -32.30 -31.85
C THR A 40 -3.73 -31.32 -32.61
N SER A 41 -4.73 -30.76 -31.97
CA SER A 41 -5.60 -29.68 -32.50
C SER A 41 -4.90 -28.33 -32.56
N ASP A 42 -3.96 -28.09 -31.65
CA ASP A 42 -3.12 -26.89 -31.63
C ASP A 42 -1.73 -27.25 -31.11
N HIS A 43 -0.77 -27.34 -32.04
CA HIS A 43 0.61 -27.70 -31.76
C HIS A 43 1.40 -26.66 -30.98
N SER A 44 0.86 -25.44 -30.79
CA SER A 44 1.48 -24.43 -29.95
C SER A 44 1.26 -24.67 -28.46
N ILE A 45 0.24 -25.48 -28.09
CA ILE A 45 -0.17 -25.66 -26.70
C ILE A 45 0.39 -26.97 -26.13
N THR A 46 1.07 -26.84 -24.97
CA THR A 46 1.52 -27.95 -24.12
C THR A 46 0.79 -27.93 -22.79
N VAL A 47 0.56 -29.12 -22.21
CA VAL A 47 -0.05 -29.31 -20.89
C VAL A 47 0.77 -30.26 -20.04
N HIS A 48 0.85 -29.98 -18.73
CA HIS A 48 1.50 -30.81 -17.73
C HIS A 48 0.72 -30.76 -16.40
N GLY A 49 0.13 -31.89 -15.99
CA GLY A 49 -0.76 -31.89 -14.84
C GLY A 49 -1.87 -30.84 -14.99
N ASN A 50 -1.98 -29.91 -14.08
CA ASN A 50 -2.97 -28.82 -14.10
C ASN A 50 -2.48 -27.53 -14.79
N GLU A 51 -1.31 -27.55 -15.40
CA GLU A 51 -0.70 -26.38 -16.07
C GLU A 51 -0.74 -26.52 -17.59
N TRP A 52 -0.79 -25.38 -18.28
CA TRP A 52 -0.71 -25.29 -19.72
C TRP A 52 0.18 -24.15 -20.17
N TYR A 53 0.74 -24.27 -21.38
CA TYR A 53 1.51 -23.20 -22.01
C TYR A 53 1.28 -23.19 -23.52
N ASP A 54 1.02 -21.98 -24.05
CA ASP A 54 0.92 -21.68 -25.47
C ASP A 54 2.22 -21.04 -25.94
N HIS A 55 3.01 -21.79 -26.72
CA HIS A 55 4.32 -21.34 -27.22
C HIS A 55 4.20 -20.29 -28.32
N ALA A 56 3.07 -20.18 -29.03
CA ALA A 56 2.85 -19.17 -30.06
C ALA A 56 2.46 -17.83 -29.44
N ALA A 57 1.60 -17.83 -28.44
CA ALA A 57 1.15 -16.63 -27.73
C ALA A 57 2.01 -16.30 -26.50
N GLU A 58 3.02 -17.11 -26.18
CA GLU A 58 3.91 -16.98 -25.01
C GLU A 58 3.14 -16.79 -23.68
N ARG A 59 2.04 -17.49 -23.49
CA ARG A 59 1.18 -17.42 -22.30
C ARG A 59 0.82 -18.79 -21.78
N GLY A 60 0.54 -18.86 -20.49
CA GLY A 60 0.17 -20.09 -19.83
C GLY A 60 -0.59 -19.84 -18.53
N GLY A 61 -0.92 -20.91 -17.81
CA GLY A 61 -1.62 -20.83 -16.54
C GLY A 61 -2.11 -22.17 -16.05
N HIS A 62 -3.17 -22.15 -15.23
CA HIS A 62 -3.79 -23.35 -14.67
C HIS A 62 -5.11 -23.72 -15.39
N ALA A 63 -5.74 -24.80 -14.94
CA ALA A 63 -6.88 -25.42 -15.59
C ALA A 63 -8.03 -24.45 -15.90
N ILE A 64 -8.41 -23.55 -15.00
CA ILE A 64 -9.49 -22.58 -15.27
C ILE A 64 -9.13 -21.69 -16.45
N SER A 65 -7.92 -21.11 -16.46
CA SER A 65 -7.47 -20.22 -17.54
C SER A 65 -7.32 -20.97 -18.86
N PHE A 66 -6.94 -22.27 -18.83
CA PHE A 66 -6.94 -23.12 -20.02
C PHE A 66 -8.34 -23.22 -20.63
N VAL A 67 -9.32 -23.61 -19.82
CA VAL A 67 -10.70 -23.83 -20.29
C VAL A 67 -11.32 -22.52 -20.79
N GLN A 68 -11.02 -21.39 -20.16
CA GLN A 68 -11.47 -20.09 -20.65
C GLN A 68 -10.88 -19.75 -22.03
N ASN A 69 -9.57 -19.93 -22.20
CA ASN A 69 -8.90 -19.54 -23.43
C ASN A 69 -9.12 -20.52 -24.59
N PHE A 70 -9.08 -21.83 -24.30
CA PHE A 70 -9.16 -22.86 -25.33
C PHE A 70 -10.59 -23.11 -25.81
N TYR A 71 -11.56 -23.07 -24.88
CA TYR A 71 -12.98 -23.27 -25.21
C TYR A 71 -13.79 -21.97 -25.33
N GLY A 72 -13.19 -20.82 -25.10
CA GLY A 72 -13.86 -19.51 -25.17
C GLY A 72 -14.95 -19.32 -24.10
N LEU A 73 -14.83 -19.97 -22.95
CA LEU A 73 -15.84 -19.97 -21.90
C LEU A 73 -15.62 -18.79 -20.92
N THR A 74 -16.70 -18.32 -20.33
CA THR A 74 -16.64 -17.39 -19.20
C THR A 74 -16.06 -18.07 -17.96
N TYR A 75 -15.60 -17.31 -17.00
CA TYR A 75 -15.04 -17.85 -15.75
C TYR A 75 -16.00 -18.83 -15.03
N PRO A 76 -17.29 -18.49 -14.83
CA PRO A 76 -18.24 -19.42 -14.21
C PRO A 76 -18.44 -20.72 -14.99
N GLU A 77 -18.53 -20.62 -16.31
CA GLU A 77 -18.68 -21.80 -17.18
C GLU A 77 -17.44 -22.70 -17.13
N ALA A 78 -16.25 -22.11 -17.11
CA ALA A 78 -14.99 -22.82 -17.02
C ALA A 78 -14.87 -23.59 -15.68
N VAL A 79 -15.18 -22.93 -14.56
CA VAL A 79 -15.17 -23.57 -13.24
C VAL A 79 -16.19 -24.69 -13.16
N THR A 80 -17.42 -24.43 -13.58
CA THR A 80 -18.50 -25.46 -13.60
C THR A 80 -18.12 -26.67 -14.46
N ARG A 81 -17.50 -26.46 -15.63
CA ARG A 81 -17.08 -27.53 -16.52
C ARG A 81 -15.95 -28.37 -15.90
N LEU A 82 -14.98 -27.74 -15.26
CA LEU A 82 -13.89 -28.44 -14.57
C LEU A 82 -14.37 -29.24 -13.36
N LEU A 83 -15.40 -28.78 -12.68
CA LEU A 83 -16.04 -29.44 -11.54
C LEU A 83 -17.17 -30.40 -11.96
N ASN A 84 -17.22 -30.87 -13.24
CA ASN A 84 -18.20 -31.81 -13.77
C ASN A 84 -19.67 -31.39 -13.57
N GLY A 85 -19.94 -30.07 -13.69
CA GLY A 85 -21.30 -29.53 -13.58
C GLY A 85 -21.68 -29.00 -12.20
N GLU A 86 -20.78 -29.05 -11.20
CA GLU A 86 -21.00 -28.42 -9.91
C GLU A 86 -21.08 -26.91 -10.11
N GLN A 87 -22.23 -26.32 -9.80
CA GLN A 87 -22.47 -24.89 -9.96
C GLN A 87 -22.12 -24.13 -8.69
N GLY A 88 -21.62 -22.91 -8.85
CA GLY A 88 -21.50 -21.97 -7.75
C GLY A 88 -22.85 -21.41 -7.30
N GLU A 89 -22.86 -20.75 -6.16
CA GLU A 89 -24.05 -20.06 -5.68
C GLU A 89 -24.36 -18.84 -6.54
N VAL A 90 -25.59 -18.75 -7.04
CA VAL A 90 -26.06 -17.56 -7.76
C VAL A 90 -26.25 -16.45 -6.74
N TYR A 91 -25.31 -15.53 -6.69
CA TYR A 91 -25.48 -14.28 -5.94
C TYR A 91 -26.36 -13.33 -6.76
N ILE A 92 -27.62 -13.24 -6.39
CA ILE A 92 -28.47 -12.14 -6.82
C ILE A 92 -28.04 -10.95 -5.93
N PRO A 93 -27.39 -9.90 -6.47
CA PRO A 93 -27.11 -8.72 -5.67
C PRO A 93 -28.44 -8.31 -5.07
N ALA A 94 -28.51 -8.24 -3.73
CA ALA A 94 -29.65 -7.61 -3.09
C ALA A 94 -29.87 -6.28 -3.84
N GLU A 95 -31.12 -6.01 -4.24
CA GLU A 95 -31.46 -4.74 -4.88
C GLU A 95 -30.71 -3.66 -4.12
N LYS A 96 -29.93 -2.84 -4.87
CA LYS A 96 -29.24 -1.73 -4.24
C LYS A 96 -30.32 -0.98 -3.52
N LYS A 97 -30.40 -1.15 -2.19
CA LYS A 97 -31.19 -0.26 -1.36
C LYS A 97 -30.83 1.13 -1.87
N GLU A 98 -31.81 1.86 -2.38
CA GLU A 98 -31.62 3.27 -2.72
C GLU A 98 -30.80 3.84 -1.58
N LYS A 99 -29.64 4.42 -1.88
CA LYS A 99 -28.78 5.00 -0.86
C LYS A 99 -29.68 5.97 -0.13
N GLU A 100 -29.98 5.68 1.13
CA GLU A 100 -30.65 6.65 1.98
C GLU A 100 -29.96 8.00 1.74
N PRO A 101 -30.70 9.08 1.56
CA PRO A 101 -30.10 10.39 1.36
C PRO A 101 -29.06 10.59 2.46
N PRO A 102 -27.87 11.15 2.12
CA PRO A 102 -26.79 11.30 3.08
C PRO A 102 -27.36 11.96 4.34
N LYS A 103 -27.26 11.31 5.49
CA LYS A 103 -27.72 11.88 6.74
C LYS A 103 -27.03 13.21 6.97
N GLU A 104 -27.80 14.20 7.32
CA GLU A 104 -27.29 15.53 7.62
C GLU A 104 -26.34 15.45 8.82
N PHE A 105 -25.15 16.06 8.71
CA PHE A 105 -24.17 16.05 9.80
C PHE A 105 -24.72 16.82 11.00
N ALA A 106 -24.70 16.19 12.15
CA ALA A 106 -25.05 16.81 13.42
C ALA A 106 -24.04 16.41 14.52
N LEU A 107 -23.60 17.39 15.29
CA LEU A 107 -22.75 17.12 16.44
C LEU A 107 -23.50 16.33 17.52
N PRO A 108 -22.89 15.33 18.14
CA PRO A 108 -23.45 14.65 19.30
C PRO A 108 -23.77 15.63 20.45
N PRO A 109 -24.85 15.39 21.22
CA PRO A 109 -25.22 16.27 22.31
C PRO A 109 -24.08 16.36 23.33
N SER A 110 -23.72 17.61 23.68
CA SER A 110 -22.65 17.88 24.62
C SER A 110 -23.12 17.59 26.06
N ASN A 111 -22.20 17.04 26.86
CA ASN A 111 -22.39 16.94 28.30
C ASN A 111 -22.09 18.29 28.98
N GLN A 112 -22.73 18.58 30.10
CA GLN A 112 -22.52 19.84 30.86
C GLN A 112 -21.09 20.01 31.37
N ALA A 113 -20.35 18.90 31.56
CA ALA A 113 -19.00 18.91 32.07
C ALA A 113 -18.12 17.92 31.32
N MET A 114 -16.82 18.22 31.19
CA MET A 114 -15.84 17.36 30.51
C MET A 114 -15.00 16.51 31.46
N ARG A 115 -15.53 16.17 32.65
CA ARG A 115 -14.74 15.48 33.69
C ARG A 115 -14.18 14.14 33.24
N ARG A 116 -14.98 13.35 32.52
CA ARG A 116 -14.54 12.03 32.02
C ARG A 116 -13.53 12.14 30.89
N VAL A 117 -13.71 13.10 29.99
CA VAL A 117 -12.75 13.37 28.92
C VAL A 117 -11.40 13.83 29.50
N TYR A 118 -11.43 14.74 30.48
CA TYR A 118 -10.21 15.16 31.18
C TYR A 118 -9.55 13.98 31.92
N ALA A 119 -10.31 13.17 32.65
CA ALA A 119 -9.77 11.97 33.32
C ALA A 119 -9.14 11.00 32.30
N TYR A 120 -9.84 10.71 31.20
CA TYR A 120 -9.37 9.81 30.16
C TYR A 120 -8.09 10.33 29.49
N LEU A 121 -8.09 11.58 28.98
CA LEU A 121 -6.96 12.10 28.23
C LEU A 121 -5.75 12.44 29.10
N LEU A 122 -5.96 12.93 30.33
CA LEU A 122 -4.84 13.25 31.24
C LEU A 122 -4.27 12.03 31.96
N GLN A 123 -5.12 11.11 32.42
CA GLN A 123 -4.70 10.01 33.29
C GLN A 123 -4.41 8.71 32.54
N GLN A 124 -5.14 8.44 31.45
CA GLN A 124 -4.97 7.20 30.68
C GLN A 124 -4.16 7.38 29.42
N ARG A 125 -4.22 8.60 28.80
CA ARG A 125 -3.47 8.94 27.60
C ARG A 125 -2.29 9.86 27.85
N HIS A 126 -2.13 10.33 29.09
CA HIS A 126 -1.03 11.20 29.54
C HIS A 126 -0.87 12.51 28.77
N ILE A 127 -1.91 12.92 28.03
CA ILE A 127 -1.92 14.19 27.30
C ILE A 127 -1.74 15.36 28.27
N SER A 128 -0.88 16.33 27.96
CA SER A 128 -0.67 17.45 28.86
C SER A 128 -1.94 18.29 29.04
N ARG A 129 -2.11 18.81 30.26
CA ARG A 129 -3.26 19.67 30.58
C ARG A 129 -3.28 20.95 29.73
N GLU A 130 -2.13 21.47 29.40
CA GLU A 130 -1.99 22.66 28.56
C GLU A 130 -2.55 22.41 27.16
N VAL A 131 -2.11 21.34 26.51
CA VAL A 131 -2.58 20.96 25.17
C VAL A 131 -4.09 20.72 25.19
N LEU A 132 -4.56 19.86 26.11
CA LEU A 132 -5.98 19.55 26.19
C LEU A 132 -6.85 20.79 26.42
N SER A 133 -6.44 21.67 27.35
CA SER A 133 -7.20 22.89 27.67
C SER A 133 -7.24 23.87 26.48
N ALA A 134 -6.14 24.00 25.73
CA ALA A 134 -6.10 24.86 24.54
C ALA A 134 -7.09 24.40 23.47
N PHE A 135 -7.18 23.09 23.20
CA PHE A 135 -8.13 22.53 22.24
C PHE A 135 -9.57 22.60 22.73
N ALA A 136 -9.80 22.31 24.02
CA ALA A 136 -11.12 22.40 24.63
C ALA A 136 -11.69 23.85 24.62
N GLN A 137 -10.86 24.86 24.95
CA GLN A 137 -11.24 26.26 24.91
C GLN A 137 -11.67 26.76 23.51
N LYS A 138 -11.10 26.14 22.46
CA LYS A 138 -11.52 26.41 21.06
C LYS A 138 -12.74 25.59 20.60
N GLY A 139 -13.32 24.79 21.47
CA GLY A 139 -14.43 23.89 21.13
C GLY A 139 -14.06 22.72 20.24
N LEU A 140 -12.74 22.47 20.04
CA LEU A 140 -12.23 21.37 19.22
C LEU A 140 -12.40 20.01 19.92
N ILE A 141 -12.52 19.99 21.26
CA ILE A 141 -12.74 18.78 22.05
C ILE A 141 -13.84 19.05 23.05
N TYR A 142 -14.80 18.12 23.13
CA TYR A 142 -15.80 18.13 24.18
C TYR A 142 -16.23 16.69 24.57
N GLU A 143 -16.99 16.57 25.67
CA GLU A 143 -17.61 15.31 26.12
C GLU A 143 -19.02 15.21 25.56
N SER A 144 -19.37 14.14 24.82
CA SER A 144 -20.75 13.83 24.49
C SER A 144 -21.40 12.97 25.57
N ARG A 145 -22.74 13.12 25.70
CA ARG A 145 -23.60 12.27 26.50
C ARG A 145 -24.75 11.78 25.63
N GLU A 146 -24.72 10.51 25.30
CA GLU A 146 -25.67 9.86 24.40
C GLU A 146 -26.38 8.71 25.08
N LEU A 147 -27.64 8.50 24.78
CA LEU A 147 -28.41 7.35 25.23
C LEU A 147 -28.28 6.22 24.20
N SER A 148 -28.26 4.97 24.66
CA SER A 148 -28.46 3.82 23.78
C SER A 148 -29.82 3.87 23.10
N ILE A 149 -30.01 3.13 22.00
CA ILE A 149 -31.26 3.08 21.24
C ILE A 149 -32.43 2.65 22.14
N ASP A 150 -32.19 1.70 23.06
CA ASP A 150 -33.15 1.20 24.05
C ASP A 150 -33.26 2.10 25.29
N GLN A 151 -32.52 3.22 25.33
CA GLN A 151 -32.45 4.19 26.42
C GLN A 151 -32.01 3.62 27.79
N THR A 152 -31.48 2.40 27.81
CA THR A 152 -31.08 1.73 29.05
C THR A 152 -29.67 2.12 29.52
N LYS A 153 -28.81 2.59 28.57
CA LYS A 153 -27.40 2.92 28.83
C LYS A 153 -27.07 4.34 28.40
N VAL A 154 -26.19 4.97 29.17
CA VAL A 154 -25.64 6.29 28.85
C VAL A 154 -24.19 6.10 28.39
N TYR A 155 -23.88 6.57 27.17
CA TYR A 155 -22.53 6.57 26.64
C TYR A 155 -21.91 7.96 26.74
N HIS A 156 -20.67 8.00 27.18
CA HIS A 156 -19.83 9.19 27.19
C HIS A 156 -18.66 9.00 26.23
N ASN A 157 -18.44 9.98 25.36
CA ASN A 157 -17.35 9.92 24.39
C ASN A 157 -16.56 11.22 24.42
N ALA A 158 -15.26 11.15 24.13
CA ALA A 158 -14.49 12.28 23.66
C ALA A 158 -14.85 12.55 22.21
N VAL A 159 -15.26 13.76 21.90
CA VAL A 159 -15.60 14.20 20.55
C VAL A 159 -14.55 15.20 20.09
N PHE A 160 -13.91 14.89 18.96
CA PHE A 160 -12.90 15.71 18.30
C PHE A 160 -13.54 16.35 17.08
N VAL A 161 -13.68 17.69 17.10
CA VAL A 161 -14.46 18.44 16.12
C VAL A 161 -13.54 19.08 15.09
N GLY A 162 -13.95 18.99 13.83
CA GLY A 162 -13.33 19.72 12.74
C GLY A 162 -14.27 20.80 12.19
N PHE A 163 -13.74 21.99 12.01
CA PHE A 163 -14.48 23.16 11.54
C PHE A 163 -14.07 23.51 10.11
N ASP A 164 -15.00 24.10 9.35
CA ASP A 164 -14.66 24.76 8.08
C ASP A 164 -14.04 26.15 8.31
N GLU A 165 -13.63 26.82 7.24
CA GLU A 165 -13.03 28.16 7.27
C GLU A 165 -13.95 29.27 7.82
N ARG A 166 -15.25 28.99 7.95
CA ARG A 166 -16.26 29.88 8.53
C ARG A 166 -16.52 29.60 10.00
N GLY A 167 -15.83 28.62 10.57
CA GLY A 167 -16.02 28.18 11.95
C GLY A 167 -17.28 27.34 12.16
N VAL A 168 -17.83 26.75 11.09
CA VAL A 168 -18.96 25.82 11.19
C VAL A 168 -18.41 24.39 11.34
N ALA A 169 -18.91 23.66 12.32
CA ALA A 169 -18.55 22.25 12.50
C ALA A 169 -19.04 21.41 11.30
N ARG A 170 -18.11 20.66 10.68
CA ARG A 170 -18.37 19.82 9.51
C ARG A 170 -17.97 18.38 9.69
N HIS A 171 -17.14 18.11 10.70
CA HIS A 171 -16.62 16.78 10.99
C HIS A 171 -16.56 16.56 12.49
N ALA A 172 -16.79 15.34 12.92
CA ALA A 172 -16.50 14.93 14.29
C ALA A 172 -16.06 13.47 14.35
N HIS A 173 -14.98 13.22 15.10
CA HIS A 173 -14.50 11.89 15.43
C HIS A 173 -14.84 11.58 16.90
N LYS A 174 -15.43 10.40 17.17
CA LYS A 174 -15.76 9.95 18.53
C LYS A 174 -14.79 8.89 19.03
N ARG A 175 -14.41 9.00 20.29
CA ARG A 175 -13.68 7.98 21.04
C ARG A 175 -14.43 7.68 22.33
N GLY A 176 -14.84 6.41 22.51
CA GLY A 176 -15.47 5.94 23.72
C GLY A 176 -14.55 6.04 24.93
N LEU A 177 -15.10 6.47 26.08
CA LEU A 177 -14.35 6.65 27.33
C LEU A 177 -14.35 5.42 28.22
N TYR A 178 -15.01 4.34 27.82
CA TYR A 178 -15.00 3.08 28.54
C TYR A 178 -13.69 2.33 28.35
N THR A 179 -13.15 1.85 29.47
CA THR A 179 -11.84 1.16 29.51
C THR A 179 -11.95 -0.36 29.50
N GLN A 180 -13.17 -0.88 29.68
CA GLN A 180 -13.42 -2.33 29.65
C GLN A 180 -14.05 -2.74 28.31
N GLY A 181 -13.44 -3.73 27.65
CA GLY A 181 -13.89 -4.23 26.36
C GLY A 181 -13.43 -3.37 25.17
N LYS A 182 -14.02 -3.62 23.98
CA LYS A 182 -13.69 -2.85 22.75
C LYS A 182 -14.17 -1.41 22.88
N SER A 183 -13.23 -0.46 22.95
CA SER A 183 -13.53 0.97 22.91
C SER A 183 -14.06 1.37 21.53
N TYR A 184 -15.18 2.10 21.49
CA TYR A 184 -15.73 2.67 20.26
C TYR A 184 -14.79 3.75 19.70
N ARG A 185 -14.58 3.72 18.39
CA ARG A 185 -13.95 4.80 17.63
C ARG A 185 -14.59 4.91 16.25
N GLY A 186 -14.80 6.13 15.77
CA GLY A 186 -15.35 6.33 14.42
C GLY A 186 -15.76 7.77 14.17
N ASN A 187 -15.88 8.10 12.90
CA ASN A 187 -16.40 9.38 12.46
C ASN A 187 -17.92 9.41 12.59
N ILE A 188 -18.48 10.58 12.88
CA ILE A 188 -19.93 10.80 12.88
C ILE A 188 -20.43 10.73 11.44
N GLU A 189 -21.57 10.11 11.25
CA GLU A 189 -22.24 10.00 9.95
C GLU A 189 -22.55 11.40 9.38
N GLY A 190 -22.33 11.59 8.08
CA GLY A 190 -22.47 12.90 7.43
C GLY A 190 -21.29 13.85 7.61
N SER A 191 -20.22 13.44 8.33
CA SER A 191 -19.00 14.24 8.45
C SER A 191 -18.33 14.49 7.11
N ASP A 192 -17.88 15.72 6.87
CA ASP A 192 -17.02 16.07 5.74
C ASP A 192 -15.56 15.74 6.08
N PRO A 193 -14.94 14.75 5.43
CA PRO A 193 -13.58 14.33 5.76
C PRO A 193 -12.52 15.39 5.46
N ARG A 194 -12.85 16.42 4.67
CA ARG A 194 -11.94 17.54 4.41
C ARG A 194 -11.72 18.39 5.66
N CYS A 195 -12.76 18.61 6.44
CA CYS A 195 -12.74 19.43 7.64
C CYS A 195 -12.47 18.59 8.90
N SER A 196 -11.53 17.64 8.85
CA SER A 196 -11.21 16.80 10.00
C SER A 196 -10.58 17.59 11.15
N PHE A 197 -10.34 16.94 12.29
CA PHE A 197 -9.76 17.56 13.49
C PHE A 197 -8.41 18.22 13.19
N HIS A 198 -8.29 19.52 13.40
CA HIS A 198 -7.10 20.28 13.03
C HIS A 198 -6.85 21.50 13.91
N TRP A 199 -5.62 22.02 13.82
CA TRP A 199 -5.19 23.30 14.41
C TRP A 199 -4.44 24.10 13.35
N VAL A 200 -4.76 25.38 13.21
CA VAL A 200 -4.06 26.30 12.30
C VAL A 200 -3.14 27.20 13.12
N GLY A 201 -1.85 27.16 12.79
CA GLY A 201 -0.81 28.03 13.32
C GLY A 201 -0.37 29.08 12.30
N THR A 202 0.74 29.76 12.59
CA THR A 202 1.25 30.88 11.78
C THR A 202 2.49 30.51 10.95
N SER A 203 3.12 29.35 11.20
CA SER A 203 4.30 28.89 10.46
C SER A 203 3.94 28.25 9.11
N ASP A 204 4.98 27.96 8.33
CA ASP A 204 4.89 27.29 7.03
C ASP A 204 4.78 25.76 7.11
N ARG A 205 4.59 25.18 8.32
CA ARG A 205 4.64 23.73 8.58
C ARG A 205 3.26 23.17 8.89
N LEU A 206 2.94 22.05 8.22
CA LEU A 206 1.80 21.20 8.51
C LEU A 206 2.28 19.83 8.97
N TYR A 207 1.84 19.39 10.15
CA TYR A 207 2.05 18.04 10.66
C TYR A 207 0.75 17.23 10.49
N VAL A 208 0.84 16.03 9.93
CA VAL A 208 -0.32 15.22 9.57
C VAL A 208 -0.27 13.89 10.34
N PHE A 209 -1.35 13.56 11.04
CA PHE A 209 -1.49 12.38 11.90
C PHE A 209 -2.64 11.50 11.43
N GLU A 210 -2.62 10.22 11.82
CA GLU A 210 -3.73 9.31 11.53
C GLU A 210 -4.94 9.60 12.42
N ALA A 211 -4.72 9.79 13.73
CA ALA A 211 -5.80 10.01 14.69
C ALA A 211 -5.58 11.27 15.58
N PRO A 212 -6.69 11.82 16.14
CA PRO A 212 -6.62 12.98 17.05
C PRO A 212 -5.79 12.74 18.31
N ILE A 213 -5.77 11.51 18.86
CA ILE A 213 -5.01 11.19 20.06
C ILE A 213 -3.52 11.26 19.79
N ASP A 214 -3.06 10.77 18.63
CA ASP A 214 -1.66 10.83 18.23
C ASP A 214 -1.17 12.26 18.02
N LEU A 215 -2.01 13.11 17.43
CA LEU A 215 -1.74 14.54 17.34
C LEU A 215 -1.54 15.16 18.73
N LEU A 216 -2.44 14.90 19.68
CA LEU A 216 -2.34 15.45 21.04
C LEU A 216 -1.15 14.88 21.81
N ALA A 217 -0.83 13.59 21.62
CA ALA A 217 0.34 12.94 22.21
C ALA A 217 1.63 13.56 21.67
N PHE A 218 1.73 13.79 20.37
CA PHE A 218 2.86 14.47 19.74
C PHE A 218 3.07 15.89 20.32
N LEU A 219 1.99 16.68 20.48
CA LEU A 219 2.08 18.02 21.08
C LEU A 219 2.50 17.98 22.55
N THR A 220 2.20 16.89 23.24
CA THR A 220 2.62 16.67 24.62
C THR A 220 4.10 16.29 24.71
N LEU A 221 4.58 15.46 23.76
CA LEU A 221 5.99 15.07 23.65
C LEU A 221 6.89 16.24 23.23
N TYR A 222 6.39 17.11 22.34
CA TYR A 222 7.12 18.23 21.74
C TYR A 222 6.38 19.57 21.99
N PRO A 223 6.41 20.09 23.22
CA PRO A 223 5.62 21.26 23.61
C PRO A 223 6.16 22.59 23.09
N ASP A 224 7.40 22.61 22.59
CA ASP A 224 8.05 23.86 22.21
C ASP A 224 7.41 24.47 20.96
N SER A 225 6.90 25.70 21.13
CA SER A 225 6.34 26.51 20.03
C SER A 225 5.22 25.83 19.22
N TRP A 226 4.60 24.78 19.73
CA TRP A 226 3.60 23.99 19.00
C TRP A 226 2.46 24.86 18.44
N ARG A 227 2.03 25.91 19.14
CA ARG A 227 0.94 26.80 18.69
C ARG A 227 1.26 27.55 17.39
N GLN A 228 2.54 27.62 17.01
CA GLN A 228 2.96 28.28 15.76
C GLN A 228 2.77 27.38 14.54
N HIS A 229 2.73 26.07 14.71
CA HIS A 229 2.60 25.13 13.61
C HIS A 229 1.14 24.73 13.37
N SER A 230 0.87 24.21 12.18
CA SER A 230 -0.44 23.67 11.81
C SER A 230 -0.43 22.14 11.92
N TYR A 231 -1.56 21.58 12.32
CA TYR A 231 -1.72 20.14 12.55
C TYR A 231 -3.05 19.67 12.02
N ALA A 232 -3.09 18.47 11.43
CA ALA A 232 -4.31 17.80 10.98
C ALA A 232 -4.27 16.32 11.36
N ALA A 233 -5.37 15.81 11.92
CA ALA A 233 -5.60 14.38 12.07
C ALA A 233 -6.56 13.94 10.96
N LEU A 234 -6.17 12.96 10.15
CA LEU A 234 -6.95 12.48 9.01
C LEU A 234 -8.22 11.72 9.46
N CYS A 235 -8.24 11.21 10.69
CA CYS A 235 -9.25 10.29 11.22
C CYS A 235 -9.43 9.04 10.34
N GLY A 236 -8.31 8.55 9.86
CA GLY A 236 -8.07 7.48 8.90
C GLY A 236 -6.78 7.75 8.13
N THR A 237 -6.67 7.27 6.89
CA THR A 237 -5.47 7.41 6.06
C THR A 237 -5.70 8.18 4.75
N ALA A 238 -6.91 8.75 4.53
CA ALA A 238 -7.26 9.47 3.32
C ALA A 238 -6.68 10.90 3.31
N GLU A 239 -6.39 11.42 2.12
CA GLU A 239 -5.70 12.70 1.89
C GLU A 239 -6.54 13.96 2.12
N HIS A 240 -7.87 13.81 2.23
CA HIS A 240 -8.82 14.92 2.14
C HIS A 240 -8.53 16.08 3.10
N ALA A 241 -8.30 15.81 4.38
CA ALA A 241 -8.04 16.86 5.37
C ALA A 241 -6.69 17.56 5.13
N MET A 242 -5.67 16.78 4.73
CA MET A 242 -4.35 17.32 4.41
C MET A 242 -4.43 18.30 3.22
N LEU A 243 -5.05 17.88 2.12
CA LEU A 243 -5.17 18.71 0.92
C LEU A 243 -6.03 19.96 1.18
N TRP A 244 -7.13 19.83 1.94
CA TRP A 244 -7.96 20.96 2.32
C TRP A 244 -7.19 21.98 3.18
N MET A 245 -6.40 21.51 4.15
CA MET A 245 -5.55 22.40 4.98
C MET A 245 -4.56 23.18 4.12
N LEU A 246 -3.95 22.53 3.13
CA LEU A 246 -3.01 23.17 2.20
C LEU A 246 -3.68 24.17 1.26
N GLU A 247 -4.89 23.83 0.77
CA GLU A 247 -5.69 24.72 -0.07
C GLU A 247 -6.12 26.00 0.68
N LYS A 248 -6.60 25.85 1.92
CA LYS A 248 -7.09 26.98 2.72
C LYS A 248 -5.98 27.82 3.37
N ASN A 249 -4.76 27.28 3.45
CA ASN A 249 -3.62 27.97 4.07
C ASN A 249 -2.41 28.02 3.11
N PRO A 250 -2.38 28.94 2.13
CA PRO A 250 -1.36 28.95 1.06
C PRO A 250 0.08 29.21 1.55
N ASN A 251 0.27 29.65 2.79
CA ASN A 251 1.60 29.81 3.41
C ASN A 251 2.20 28.48 3.89
N LEU A 252 1.42 27.41 3.97
CA LEU A 252 1.93 26.08 4.30
C LEU A 252 2.75 25.52 3.12
N ARG A 253 4.01 25.21 3.38
CA ARG A 253 4.97 24.75 2.36
C ARG A 253 5.65 23.45 2.72
N LYS A 254 5.81 23.19 4.02
CA LYS A 254 6.47 22.00 4.55
C LYS A 254 5.43 21.07 5.15
N VAL A 255 5.35 19.86 4.64
CA VAL A 255 4.43 18.83 5.14
C VAL A 255 5.21 17.74 5.82
N ILE A 256 4.91 17.50 7.09
CA ILE A 256 5.52 16.45 7.90
C ILE A 256 4.44 15.37 8.13
N LEU A 257 4.69 14.18 7.59
CA LEU A 257 3.78 13.05 7.71
C LEU A 257 4.16 12.24 8.95
N CYS A 258 3.30 12.26 9.95
CA CYS A 258 3.47 11.67 11.28
C CYS A 258 2.46 10.55 11.52
N LEU A 259 2.23 9.68 10.50
CA LEU A 259 1.29 8.57 10.59
C LEU A 259 1.85 7.45 11.46
N ASP A 260 1.00 6.47 11.78
CA ASP A 260 1.35 5.34 12.62
C ASP A 260 2.55 4.56 12.07
N HIS A 261 3.36 4.02 12.96
CA HIS A 261 4.52 3.20 12.62
C HIS A 261 4.12 1.71 12.53
N ASP A 262 3.10 1.47 11.69
CA ASP A 262 2.65 0.13 11.31
C ASP A 262 2.52 0.02 9.78
N ALA A 263 2.15 -1.17 9.30
CA ALA A 263 2.07 -1.43 7.87
C ALA A 263 1.12 -0.47 7.12
N ALA A 264 0.02 -0.07 7.74
CA ALA A 264 -0.98 0.80 7.15
C ALA A 264 -0.50 2.26 7.10
N GLY A 265 0.06 2.76 8.20
CA GLY A 265 0.60 4.11 8.28
C GLY A 265 1.83 4.32 7.40
N ILE A 266 2.68 3.30 7.27
CA ILE A 266 3.84 3.31 6.36
C ILE A 266 3.38 3.39 4.89
N GLU A 267 2.39 2.58 4.49
CA GLU A 267 1.80 2.64 3.14
C GLU A 267 1.16 4.01 2.88
N ALA A 268 0.35 4.48 3.83
CA ALA A 268 -0.31 5.77 3.72
C ALA A 268 0.70 6.94 3.61
N THR A 269 1.79 6.92 4.38
CA THR A 269 2.88 7.90 4.30
C THR A 269 3.45 7.98 2.89
N GLY A 270 3.65 6.85 2.25
CA GLY A 270 4.14 6.81 0.88
C GLY A 270 3.16 7.38 -0.11
N ARG A 271 1.93 6.89 -0.08
CA ARG A 271 0.85 7.34 -0.96
C ARG A 271 0.56 8.83 -0.82
N LEU A 272 0.50 9.35 0.42
CA LEU A 272 0.29 10.78 0.66
C LEU A 272 1.49 11.62 0.18
N SER A 273 2.71 11.11 0.29
CA SER A 273 3.90 11.79 -0.26
C SER A 273 3.83 11.94 -1.78
N ASP A 274 3.33 10.93 -2.48
CA ASP A 274 3.18 11.00 -3.94
C ASP A 274 2.07 11.97 -4.34
N ILE A 275 0.91 11.92 -3.67
CA ILE A 275 -0.19 12.87 -3.87
C ILE A 275 0.31 14.31 -3.67
N LEU A 276 1.08 14.58 -2.62
CA LEU A 276 1.66 15.91 -2.38
C LEU A 276 2.59 16.36 -3.50
N ARG A 277 3.42 15.45 -4.04
CA ARG A 277 4.31 15.76 -5.18
C ARG A 277 3.51 16.09 -6.44
N GLU A 278 2.44 15.34 -6.72
CA GLU A 278 1.53 15.62 -7.83
C GLU A 278 0.87 16.99 -7.70
N HIS A 279 0.61 17.46 -6.47
CA HIS A 279 0.10 18.80 -6.18
C HIS A 279 1.19 19.87 -6.10
N GLY A 280 2.44 19.55 -6.45
CA GLY A 280 3.55 20.50 -6.54
C GLY A 280 4.30 20.77 -5.23
N TYR A 281 4.02 20.05 -4.14
CA TYR A 281 4.76 20.16 -2.88
C TYR A 281 6.07 19.38 -2.96
N SER A 282 7.20 20.03 -2.66
CA SER A 282 8.54 19.42 -2.69
C SER A 282 9.16 19.24 -1.29
N GLN A 283 8.68 19.98 -0.28
CA GLN A 283 9.20 19.90 1.08
C GLN A 283 8.32 18.95 1.91
N ILE A 284 8.54 17.66 1.72
CA ILE A 284 7.81 16.58 2.38
C ILE A 284 8.81 15.75 3.18
N ALA A 285 8.51 15.52 4.46
CA ALA A 285 9.33 14.69 5.33
C ALA A 285 8.45 13.69 6.10
N PRO A 286 8.74 12.39 6.09
CA PRO A 286 8.18 11.47 7.04
C PRO A 286 8.83 11.68 8.41
N LEU A 287 8.02 11.67 9.46
CA LEU A 287 8.48 11.64 10.85
C LEU A 287 7.75 10.47 11.53
N ARG A 288 8.51 9.52 12.07
CA ARG A 288 7.96 8.30 12.68
C ARG A 288 8.10 8.33 14.19
N SER A 289 7.12 7.77 14.87
CA SER A 289 7.22 7.39 16.27
C SER A 289 8.25 6.27 16.46
N GLU A 290 8.80 6.14 17.64
CA GLU A 290 9.68 5.04 18.03
C GLU A 290 8.89 3.73 18.22
N TYR A 291 7.69 3.83 18.80
CA TYR A 291 6.73 2.76 18.96
C TYR A 291 5.66 2.81 17.86
N LYS A 292 4.59 2.03 18.00
CA LYS A 292 3.54 1.88 17.00
C LYS A 292 2.91 3.21 16.55
N ASP A 293 2.70 4.12 17.48
CA ASP A 293 2.11 5.44 17.25
C ASP A 293 2.58 6.45 18.32
N TRP A 294 2.22 7.71 18.20
CA TRP A 294 2.64 8.77 19.11
C TRP A 294 2.02 8.64 20.51
N ASP A 295 0.85 8.01 20.65
CA ASP A 295 0.26 7.68 21.95
C ASP A 295 1.10 6.61 22.68
N GLU A 296 1.62 5.63 21.94
CA GLU A 296 2.52 4.61 22.49
C GLU A 296 3.90 5.20 22.89
N ASP A 297 4.45 6.14 22.10
CA ASP A 297 5.67 6.89 22.48
C ASP A 297 5.46 7.64 23.80
N LEU A 298 4.30 8.28 23.94
CA LEU A 298 3.98 9.01 25.18
C LEU A 298 3.83 8.08 26.38
N LYS A 299 3.22 6.90 26.21
CA LYS A 299 3.17 5.86 27.26
C LYS A 299 4.56 5.38 27.66
N ALA A 300 5.42 5.09 26.69
CA ALA A 300 6.81 4.69 26.94
C ALA A 300 7.57 5.74 27.74
N ARG A 301 7.38 7.03 27.43
CA ARG A 301 7.96 8.14 28.17
C ARG A 301 7.52 8.20 29.63
N HIS A 302 6.32 7.69 29.94
CA HIS A 302 5.79 7.52 31.30
C HIS A 302 6.20 6.21 31.96
N GLY A 303 7.05 5.39 31.34
CA GLY A 303 7.51 4.11 31.87
C GLY A 303 6.45 3.00 31.82
N LEU A 304 5.44 3.15 30.97
CA LEU A 304 4.40 2.16 30.73
C LEU A 304 4.79 1.25 29.57
N GLU A 305 4.23 0.05 29.55
CA GLU A 305 4.39 -0.87 28.42
C GLU A 305 3.76 -0.27 27.15
N ALA A 306 4.56 -0.13 26.09
CA ALA A 306 4.17 0.42 24.83
C ALA A 306 4.20 -0.65 23.72
N GLN A 307 3.27 -0.55 22.77
CA GLN A 307 3.22 -1.45 21.63
C GLN A 307 4.40 -1.13 20.69
N PRO A 308 5.20 -2.16 20.30
CA PRO A 308 6.32 -1.94 19.41
C PRO A 308 5.84 -1.50 18.02
N ALA A 309 6.73 -0.79 17.30
CA ALA A 309 6.53 -0.47 15.90
C ALA A 309 6.49 -1.76 15.07
N GLU A 310 5.63 -1.78 14.06
CA GLU A 310 5.55 -2.88 13.09
C GLU A 310 6.26 -2.47 11.81
N GLU A 311 7.48 -2.96 11.60
CA GLU A 311 8.13 -2.80 10.32
C GLU A 311 7.49 -3.69 9.27
N HIS A 312 7.03 -3.10 8.18
CA HIS A 312 6.47 -3.85 7.07
C HIS A 312 7.58 -4.69 6.40
N PRO A 313 7.36 -5.99 6.11
CA PRO A 313 8.37 -6.83 5.48
C PRO A 313 9.01 -6.27 4.20
N GLN A 314 8.28 -5.43 3.44
CA GLN A 314 8.85 -4.74 2.27
C GLN A 314 9.94 -3.72 2.64
N PHE A 315 9.85 -3.08 3.79
CA PHE A 315 10.90 -2.18 4.30
C PHE A 315 12.14 -2.97 4.70
N ILE A 316 11.94 -4.10 5.39
CA ILE A 316 13.04 -4.98 5.77
C ILE A 316 13.76 -5.51 4.52
N ALA A 317 13.01 -5.87 3.47
CA ALA A 317 13.56 -6.39 2.22
C ALA A 317 14.19 -5.31 1.33
N ALA A 318 13.71 -4.07 1.35
CA ALA A 318 14.15 -3.01 0.43
C ALA A 318 15.63 -2.68 0.59
N GLY A 319 16.13 -2.50 1.80
CA GLY A 319 17.52 -2.15 2.05
C GLY A 319 18.51 -3.17 1.49
N PRO A 320 18.41 -4.47 1.78
CA PRO A 320 19.26 -5.51 1.20
C PRO A 320 19.21 -5.55 -0.32
N VAL A 321 18.01 -5.52 -0.93
CA VAL A 321 17.85 -5.55 -2.39
C VAL A 321 18.48 -4.31 -3.03
N CYS A 322 18.23 -3.11 -2.52
CA CYS A 322 18.83 -1.90 -3.04
C CYS A 322 20.35 -1.88 -2.93
N ARG A 323 20.92 -2.45 -1.85
CA ARG A 323 22.39 -2.62 -1.75
C ARG A 323 22.95 -3.55 -2.82
N ARG A 324 22.29 -4.69 -3.14
CA ARG A 324 22.71 -5.59 -4.23
C ARG A 324 22.61 -4.90 -5.59
N ILE A 325 21.52 -4.16 -5.84
CA ILE A 325 21.40 -3.34 -7.07
C ILE A 325 22.56 -2.34 -7.17
N GLY A 326 22.91 -1.66 -6.08
CA GLY A 326 24.03 -0.72 -6.03
C GLY A 326 25.40 -1.39 -6.31
N ALA A 327 25.64 -2.58 -5.78
CA ALA A 327 26.83 -3.35 -6.10
C ALA A 327 26.91 -3.68 -7.61
N ARG A 328 25.81 -4.16 -8.19
CA ARG A 328 25.70 -4.47 -9.62
C ARG A 328 25.86 -3.24 -10.52
N CYS A 329 25.48 -2.03 -10.07
CA CYS A 329 25.70 -0.80 -10.83
C CYS A 329 27.18 -0.54 -11.13
N LYS A 330 28.11 -1.09 -10.35
CA LYS A 330 29.55 -0.98 -10.56
C LYS A 330 30.08 -1.96 -11.62
N GLU A 331 29.31 -3.01 -11.92
CA GLU A 331 29.66 -4.10 -12.84
C GLU A 331 29.03 -3.96 -14.22
N VAL A 332 27.87 -3.29 -14.30
CA VAL A 332 27.12 -3.14 -15.55
C VAL A 332 27.56 -1.91 -16.35
N GLN A 333 27.36 -1.98 -17.65
CA GLN A 333 27.69 -0.88 -18.57
C GLN A 333 26.39 -0.22 -19.06
N PRO A 334 26.15 1.09 -18.80
CA PRO A 334 24.92 1.77 -19.18
C PRO A 334 24.62 1.72 -20.69
N ASP A 335 25.66 1.69 -21.53
CA ASP A 335 25.48 1.62 -23.00
C ASP A 335 24.94 0.26 -23.47
N ARG A 336 25.04 -0.77 -22.65
CA ARG A 336 24.51 -2.10 -22.95
C ARG A 336 23.08 -2.32 -22.47
N ALA A 337 22.49 -1.39 -21.72
CA ALA A 337 21.16 -1.53 -21.15
C ALA A 337 20.09 -1.86 -22.21
N VAL A 338 20.12 -1.16 -23.36
CA VAL A 338 19.18 -1.35 -24.45
C VAL A 338 19.21 -2.77 -25.03
N TYR A 339 20.38 -3.39 -25.07
CA TYR A 339 20.58 -4.74 -25.64
C TYR A 339 20.41 -5.85 -24.61
N GLN A 340 20.79 -5.60 -23.36
CA GLN A 340 20.79 -6.64 -22.31
C GLN A 340 19.40 -6.84 -21.68
N ILE A 341 18.63 -5.75 -21.46
CA ILE A 341 17.31 -5.83 -20.79
C ILE A 341 16.35 -6.80 -21.49
N PRO A 342 16.18 -6.82 -22.82
CA PRO A 342 15.29 -7.78 -23.47
C PRO A 342 15.71 -9.24 -23.27
N GLY A 343 17.01 -9.51 -23.21
CA GLY A 343 17.56 -10.84 -22.90
C GLY A 343 17.25 -11.26 -21.48
N LEU A 344 17.49 -10.37 -20.51
CA LEU A 344 17.20 -10.59 -19.09
C LEU A 344 15.71 -10.79 -18.82
N LEU A 345 14.83 -10.07 -19.51
CA LEU A 345 13.38 -10.28 -19.41
C LEU A 345 12.95 -11.67 -19.88
N ARG A 346 13.54 -12.17 -20.96
CA ARG A 346 13.29 -13.55 -21.44
C ARG A 346 13.81 -14.57 -20.44
N GLN A 347 15.02 -14.37 -19.89
CA GLN A 347 15.57 -15.25 -18.85
C GLN A 347 14.71 -15.24 -17.60
N TYR A 348 14.27 -14.08 -17.14
CA TYR A 348 13.35 -13.93 -16.02
C TYR A 348 12.07 -14.76 -16.19
N ARG A 349 11.39 -14.64 -17.36
CA ARG A 349 10.19 -15.43 -17.66
C ARG A 349 10.48 -16.94 -17.66
N ASN A 350 11.58 -17.34 -18.25
CA ASN A 350 12.01 -18.73 -18.32
C ASN A 350 12.33 -19.29 -16.92
N ASP A 351 13.02 -18.52 -16.08
CA ASP A 351 13.35 -18.97 -14.73
C ASP A 351 12.12 -19.03 -13.82
N LEU A 352 11.17 -18.12 -13.96
CA LEU A 352 9.86 -18.24 -13.29
C LEU A 352 9.09 -19.48 -13.74
N HIS A 353 9.11 -19.78 -15.04
CA HIS A 353 8.44 -20.97 -15.59
C HIS A 353 9.00 -22.27 -14.97
N TRP A 354 10.30 -22.33 -14.77
CA TRP A 354 10.98 -23.50 -14.19
C TRP A 354 11.09 -23.46 -12.66
N GLY A 355 10.43 -22.51 -11.99
CA GLY A 355 10.47 -22.39 -10.53
C GLY A 355 11.83 -21.94 -9.96
N ARG A 356 12.71 -21.39 -10.79
CA ARG A 356 14.04 -20.87 -10.38
C ARG A 356 13.92 -19.43 -9.92
N PHE A 357 13.23 -19.22 -8.80
CA PHE A 357 12.87 -17.88 -8.34
C PHE A 357 14.06 -17.00 -8.01
N ASP A 358 15.13 -17.55 -7.42
CA ASP A 358 16.32 -16.77 -7.07
C ASP A 358 17.02 -16.23 -8.32
N GLN A 359 17.16 -17.04 -9.39
CA GLN A 359 17.71 -16.60 -10.66
C GLN A 359 16.82 -15.54 -11.31
N ALA A 360 15.51 -15.72 -11.24
CA ALA A 360 14.57 -14.72 -11.76
C ALA A 360 14.73 -13.37 -11.02
N MET A 361 14.85 -13.38 -9.69
CA MET A 361 15.09 -12.15 -8.91
C MET A 361 16.43 -11.50 -9.27
N ASP A 362 17.47 -12.32 -9.49
CA ASP A 362 18.81 -11.88 -9.92
C ASP A 362 18.75 -11.10 -11.25
N HIS A 363 17.97 -11.56 -12.21
CA HIS A 363 17.74 -10.84 -13.47
C HIS A 363 17.04 -9.51 -13.27
N MET A 364 16.04 -9.44 -12.35
CA MET A 364 15.36 -8.18 -12.04
C MET A 364 16.29 -7.17 -11.36
N GLU A 365 17.12 -7.59 -10.45
CA GLU A 365 18.15 -6.73 -9.83
C GLU A 365 19.16 -6.23 -10.85
N THR A 366 19.56 -7.08 -11.80
CA THR A 366 20.48 -6.69 -12.87
C THR A 366 19.83 -5.68 -13.84
N MET A 367 18.56 -5.85 -14.17
CA MET A 367 17.82 -4.86 -14.98
C MET A 367 17.65 -3.53 -14.25
N ALA A 368 17.35 -3.57 -12.93
CA ALA A 368 17.28 -2.36 -12.12
C ALA A 368 18.64 -1.62 -12.09
N ALA A 369 19.73 -2.36 -11.93
CA ALA A 369 21.08 -1.80 -11.94
C ALA A 369 21.45 -1.19 -13.30
N LEU A 370 21.13 -1.86 -14.40
CA LEU A 370 21.33 -1.33 -15.76
C LEU A 370 20.54 -0.02 -15.95
N ALA A 371 19.26 0.00 -15.58
CA ALA A 371 18.42 1.20 -15.71
C ALA A 371 18.95 2.35 -14.82
N LEU A 372 19.31 2.07 -13.58
CA LEU A 372 19.88 3.06 -12.66
C LEU A 372 21.24 3.60 -13.18
N SER A 373 22.08 2.74 -13.75
CA SER A 373 23.35 3.17 -14.33
C SER A 373 23.17 4.14 -15.50
N VAL A 374 22.12 3.97 -16.30
CA VAL A 374 21.74 4.93 -17.36
C VAL A 374 21.29 6.26 -16.72
N VAL A 375 20.50 6.24 -15.67
CA VAL A 375 20.09 7.47 -14.94
C VAL A 375 21.32 8.25 -14.47
N LEU A 376 22.28 7.58 -13.83
CA LEU A 376 23.51 8.21 -13.35
C LEU A 376 24.33 8.83 -14.47
N ARG A 377 24.43 8.15 -15.62
CA ARG A 377 25.07 8.67 -16.84
C ARG A 377 24.35 9.92 -17.37
N GLU A 378 23.02 9.88 -17.50
CA GLU A 378 22.23 11.03 -17.99
C GLU A 378 22.37 12.22 -17.04
N CYS A 379 22.33 11.99 -15.71
CA CYS A 379 22.59 13.04 -14.72
C CYS A 379 23.99 13.67 -14.88
N LYS A 380 25.02 12.84 -15.09
CA LYS A 380 26.39 13.34 -15.34
C LYS A 380 26.45 14.20 -16.60
N GLN A 381 25.78 13.82 -17.67
CA GLN A 381 25.70 14.60 -18.91
C GLN A 381 24.93 15.92 -18.75
N MET A 382 24.08 16.05 -17.72
CA MET A 382 23.39 17.28 -17.33
C MET A 382 24.18 18.13 -16.33
N GLY A 383 25.40 17.72 -15.94
CA GLY A 383 26.23 18.40 -14.97
C GLY A 383 25.97 18.03 -13.51
N ALA A 384 25.10 17.07 -13.24
CA ALA A 384 24.81 16.56 -11.89
C ALA A 384 25.66 15.33 -11.59
N MET A 385 26.63 15.46 -10.71
CA MET A 385 27.50 14.35 -10.27
C MET A 385 26.83 13.58 -9.14
N LEU A 386 26.08 12.53 -9.46
CA LEU A 386 25.50 11.61 -8.49
C LEU A 386 26.38 10.37 -8.32
N THR A 387 26.66 9.99 -7.07
CA THR A 387 27.31 8.71 -6.79
C THR A 387 26.31 7.54 -6.87
N VAL A 388 26.82 6.31 -7.00
CA VAL A 388 25.97 5.11 -6.99
C VAL A 388 25.19 5.04 -5.68
N GLU A 389 25.81 5.36 -4.56
CA GLU A 389 25.20 5.36 -3.22
C GLU A 389 24.04 6.37 -3.11
N GLN A 390 24.20 7.55 -3.71
CA GLN A 390 23.12 8.56 -3.77
C GLN A 390 21.99 8.10 -4.68
N GLY A 391 22.32 7.49 -5.83
CA GLY A 391 21.33 6.91 -6.74
C GLY A 391 20.54 5.78 -6.08
N VAL A 392 21.20 4.91 -5.33
CA VAL A 392 20.56 3.82 -4.58
C VAL A 392 19.64 4.35 -3.49
N ARG A 393 20.08 5.33 -2.69
CA ARG A 393 19.20 5.96 -1.67
C ARG A 393 17.98 6.62 -2.28
N PHE A 394 18.15 7.27 -3.44
CA PHE A 394 17.04 7.86 -4.17
C PHE A 394 16.08 6.78 -4.70
N LEU A 395 16.59 5.69 -5.27
CA LEU A 395 15.80 4.54 -5.70
C LEU A 395 15.01 3.96 -4.51
N GLU A 396 15.66 3.69 -3.39
CA GLU A 396 15.03 3.17 -2.17
C GLU A 396 13.89 4.08 -1.69
N SER A 397 14.13 5.39 -1.59
CA SER A 397 13.12 6.36 -1.17
C SER A 397 11.89 6.43 -2.09
N ARG A 398 12.03 6.04 -3.36
CA ARG A 398 10.93 5.98 -4.34
C ARG A 398 10.20 4.65 -4.36
N ILE A 399 10.85 3.57 -3.92
CA ILE A 399 10.25 2.23 -3.89
C ILE A 399 9.35 2.04 -2.66
N LEU A 400 9.80 2.49 -1.51
CA LEU A 400 9.15 2.28 -0.20
C LEU A 400 7.66 2.70 -0.16
N PRO A 401 7.21 3.77 -0.84
CA PRO A 401 5.83 4.21 -0.80
C PRO A 401 4.82 3.28 -1.47
N HIS A 402 5.21 2.39 -2.36
CA HIS A 402 4.26 1.66 -3.19
C HIS A 402 4.17 0.18 -2.87
N GLN A 403 3.05 -0.25 -2.28
CA GLN A 403 2.71 -1.67 -2.15
C GLN A 403 2.39 -2.27 -3.53
N ASN A 404 3.17 -3.27 -3.92
CA ASN A 404 2.90 -4.02 -5.14
C ASN A 404 1.88 -5.13 -4.85
N ARG A 405 0.65 -4.96 -5.33
CA ARG A 405 -0.44 -5.96 -5.24
C ARG A 405 -0.49 -6.91 -6.44
N GLY A 406 0.49 -6.91 -7.34
CA GLY A 406 0.47 -7.70 -8.58
C GLY A 406 1.12 -9.09 -8.45
N ILE A 407 0.68 -10.03 -9.30
CA ILE A 407 1.29 -11.35 -9.47
C ILE A 407 2.63 -11.19 -10.20
N LEU A 408 3.69 -11.89 -9.77
CA LEU A 408 5.05 -11.80 -10.34
C LEU A 408 5.10 -12.01 -11.87
N LYS A 409 4.25 -12.88 -12.42
CA LYS A 409 4.20 -13.18 -13.88
C LYS A 409 3.80 -11.96 -14.73
N ASN A 410 2.82 -11.17 -14.29
CA ASN A 410 2.35 -9.99 -15.05
C ASN A 410 3.36 -8.85 -15.07
N ARG A 411 4.32 -8.85 -14.14
CA ARG A 411 5.35 -7.80 -14.06
C ARG A 411 6.29 -7.77 -15.27
N ALA A 412 6.61 -8.93 -15.82
CA ALA A 412 7.48 -8.98 -17.01
C ALA A 412 6.87 -8.24 -18.21
N ASP A 413 5.55 -8.33 -18.39
CA ASP A 413 4.85 -7.66 -19.49
C ASP A 413 4.74 -6.15 -19.25
N GLU A 414 4.42 -5.74 -18.02
CA GLU A 414 4.42 -4.33 -17.63
C GLU A 414 5.79 -3.70 -17.81
N ILE A 415 6.86 -4.38 -17.37
CA ILE A 415 8.24 -3.92 -17.53
C ILE A 415 8.65 -3.88 -19.02
N ALA A 416 8.22 -4.86 -19.82
CA ALA A 416 8.48 -4.86 -21.26
C ALA A 416 7.83 -3.66 -21.95
N VAL A 417 6.57 -3.36 -21.67
CA VAL A 417 5.86 -2.19 -22.20
C VAL A 417 6.55 -0.89 -21.74
N GLN A 418 6.89 -0.79 -20.47
CA GLN A 418 7.59 0.37 -19.91
C GLN A 418 8.96 0.56 -20.59
N PHE A 419 9.70 -0.53 -20.82
CA PHE A 419 10.99 -0.47 -21.52
C PHE A 419 10.86 0.05 -22.95
N GLN A 420 9.82 -0.35 -23.70
CA GLN A 420 9.55 0.22 -25.03
C GLN A 420 9.30 1.73 -24.98
N SER A 421 8.54 2.20 -23.99
CA SER A 421 8.32 3.64 -23.75
C SER A 421 9.63 4.37 -23.43
N VAL A 422 10.50 3.76 -22.62
CA VAL A 422 11.83 4.31 -22.30
C VAL A 422 12.70 4.43 -23.56
N LEU A 423 12.69 3.41 -24.44
CA LEU A 423 13.43 3.45 -25.71
C LEU A 423 12.93 4.57 -26.62
N ALA A 424 11.60 4.75 -26.74
CA ALA A 424 11.02 5.82 -27.54
C ALA A 424 11.48 7.21 -27.06
N LYS A 425 11.54 7.44 -25.75
CA LYS A 425 12.02 8.70 -25.15
C LYS A 425 13.54 8.89 -25.24
N SER A 426 14.29 7.80 -25.34
CA SER A 426 15.75 7.83 -25.42
C SER A 426 16.29 7.96 -26.82
N ASN A 427 15.54 7.55 -27.89
CA ASN A 427 15.93 7.51 -29.30
C ASN A 427 15.61 8.82 -30.03
N CYS A 428 15.98 9.98 -29.50
CA CYS A 428 15.91 11.23 -30.24
C CYS A 428 17.06 11.32 -31.22
N GLN A 429 16.77 11.59 -32.50
CA GLN A 429 17.81 11.88 -33.52
C GLN A 429 18.35 13.28 -33.24
N GLY A 430 19.66 13.38 -32.99
CA GLY A 430 20.36 14.66 -32.83
C GLY A 430 20.80 14.96 -31.38
N ILE A 431 21.20 16.23 -31.15
CA ILE A 431 21.65 16.70 -29.84
C ILE A 431 20.41 16.94 -28.96
N ARG A 432 20.25 16.11 -27.91
CA ARG A 432 19.13 16.25 -26.94
C ARG A 432 19.25 17.51 -26.10
N THR A 433 18.12 18.19 -25.95
CA THR A 433 17.97 19.32 -25.01
C THR A 433 18.07 18.85 -23.56
N GLN A 434 18.25 19.77 -22.61
CA GLN A 434 18.24 19.48 -21.17
C GLN A 434 16.89 18.87 -20.71
N ALA A 435 15.78 19.33 -21.30
CA ALA A 435 14.44 18.81 -21.00
C ALA A 435 14.29 17.34 -21.42
N GLU A 436 14.71 17.01 -22.65
CA GLU A 436 14.67 15.64 -23.20
C GLU A 436 15.58 14.69 -22.41
N LYS A 437 16.78 15.14 -21.98
CA LYS A 437 17.65 14.34 -21.10
C LYS A 437 17.01 14.06 -19.75
N LYS A 438 16.34 15.06 -19.14
CA LYS A 438 15.62 14.91 -17.88
C LYS A 438 14.46 13.94 -18.01
N GLU A 439 13.70 14.02 -19.09
CA GLU A 439 12.58 13.11 -19.36
C GLU A 439 13.08 11.67 -19.58
N ALA A 440 14.14 11.46 -20.33
CA ALA A 440 14.77 10.16 -20.50
C ALA A 440 15.28 9.60 -19.16
N ALA A 441 16.00 10.41 -18.37
CA ALA A 441 16.48 10.00 -17.05
C ALA A 441 15.33 9.61 -16.11
N SER A 442 14.21 10.35 -16.12
CA SER A 442 13.02 10.02 -15.33
C SER A 442 12.41 8.69 -15.78
N ALA A 443 12.29 8.46 -17.10
CA ALA A 443 11.74 7.20 -17.63
C ALA A 443 12.62 5.99 -17.26
N TRP A 444 13.95 6.11 -17.33
CA TRP A 444 14.89 5.08 -16.89
C TRP A 444 14.81 4.83 -15.39
N LEU A 445 14.60 5.87 -14.58
CA LEU A 445 14.40 5.73 -13.14
C LEU A 445 13.12 4.97 -12.80
N GLU A 446 12.01 5.28 -13.46
CA GLU A 446 10.75 4.55 -13.24
C GLU A 446 10.89 3.06 -13.64
N LEU A 447 11.66 2.76 -14.70
CA LEU A 447 11.98 1.38 -15.05
C LEU A 447 12.83 0.70 -13.96
N ALA A 448 13.85 1.38 -13.42
CA ALA A 448 14.66 0.87 -12.31
C ALA A 448 13.81 0.56 -11.07
N ILE A 449 12.89 1.46 -10.73
CA ILE A 449 11.92 1.28 -9.64
C ILE A 449 11.04 0.05 -9.89
N SER A 450 10.48 -0.08 -11.09
CA SER A 450 9.61 -1.21 -11.45
C SER A 450 10.34 -2.55 -11.35
N CYS A 451 11.57 -2.62 -11.84
CA CYS A 451 12.40 -3.83 -11.72
C CYS A 451 12.75 -4.15 -10.25
N ALA A 452 13.16 -3.15 -9.46
CA ALA A 452 13.56 -3.34 -8.07
C ALA A 452 12.41 -3.78 -7.15
N LYS A 453 11.17 -3.36 -7.45
CA LYS A 453 9.99 -3.76 -6.69
C LYS A 453 9.72 -5.27 -6.72
N VAL A 454 10.15 -5.98 -7.74
CA VAL A 454 9.90 -7.42 -7.89
C VAL A 454 10.69 -8.23 -6.84
N PRO A 455 12.03 -8.15 -6.76
CA PRO A 455 12.78 -8.86 -5.72
C PRO A 455 12.44 -8.39 -4.30
N ILE A 456 12.13 -7.10 -4.09
CA ILE A 456 11.68 -6.60 -2.79
C ILE A 456 10.36 -7.29 -2.37
N LYS A 457 9.41 -7.42 -3.29
CA LYS A 457 8.16 -8.13 -3.01
C LYS A 457 8.39 -9.61 -2.71
N TYR A 458 9.27 -10.25 -3.47
CA TYR A 458 9.62 -11.65 -3.28
C TYR A 458 10.24 -11.88 -1.88
N GLU A 459 11.27 -11.12 -1.51
CA GLU A 459 11.89 -11.23 -0.18
C GLU A 459 10.93 -10.86 0.95
N ALA A 460 10.07 -9.86 0.74
CA ALA A 460 9.07 -9.50 1.75
C ALA A 460 8.05 -10.63 1.99
N ASP A 461 7.66 -11.36 0.96
CA ASP A 461 6.76 -12.51 1.10
C ASP A 461 7.47 -13.68 1.81
N GLU A 462 8.76 -13.89 1.58
CA GLU A 462 9.58 -14.86 2.32
C GLU A 462 9.67 -14.49 3.81
N ILE A 463 9.95 -13.22 4.14
CA ILE A 463 9.98 -12.73 5.53
C ILE A 463 8.64 -12.96 6.23
N LYS A 464 7.51 -12.68 5.56
CA LYS A 464 6.17 -12.94 6.10
C LYS A 464 5.94 -14.42 6.39
N ARG A 465 6.42 -15.29 5.51
CA ARG A 465 6.28 -16.74 5.70
C ARG A 465 7.06 -17.19 6.93
N GLN A 466 8.31 -16.76 7.07
CA GLN A 466 9.15 -17.08 8.23
C GLN A 466 8.54 -16.58 9.55
N GLN A 467 8.09 -15.33 9.59
CA GLN A 467 7.40 -14.76 10.76
C GLN A 467 6.14 -15.54 11.16
N LYS A 468 5.39 -16.03 10.17
CA LYS A 468 4.20 -16.84 10.43
C LYS A 468 4.56 -18.22 11.00
N GLU A 469 5.60 -18.86 10.46
CA GLU A 469 6.09 -20.16 10.92
C GLU A 469 6.63 -20.05 12.37
N GLU A 470 7.42 -19.02 12.68
CA GLU A 470 7.91 -18.74 14.04
C GLU A 470 6.77 -18.53 15.03
N LYS A 471 5.75 -17.76 14.66
CA LYS A 471 4.57 -17.53 15.52
C LYS A 471 3.81 -18.82 15.80
N THR A 472 3.62 -19.66 14.78
CA THR A 472 2.96 -20.97 14.94
C THR A 472 3.75 -21.89 15.85
N GLN A 473 5.09 -21.87 15.77
CA GLN A 473 5.97 -22.68 16.66
C GLN A 473 5.92 -22.18 18.11
N GLN A 474 5.87 -20.86 18.32
CA GLN A 474 5.75 -20.28 19.67
C GLN A 474 4.39 -20.62 20.32
N GLU A 475 3.30 -20.54 19.55
CA GLU A 475 1.95 -20.91 20.01
C GLU A 475 1.90 -22.41 20.37
N ALA A 476 2.44 -23.28 19.54
CA ALA A 476 2.51 -24.71 19.82
C ALA A 476 3.41 -25.05 21.01
N GLY A 477 4.48 -24.29 21.26
CA GLY A 477 5.35 -24.43 22.43
C GLY A 477 4.69 -23.99 23.74
N GLN A 478 3.79 -23.00 23.68
CA GLN A 478 3.01 -22.54 24.84
C GLN A 478 1.85 -23.48 25.20
N GLU A 479 1.29 -24.21 24.24
CA GLU A 479 0.26 -25.23 24.51
C GLU A 479 0.83 -26.52 25.12
N MET A 480 2.14 -26.75 24.99
CA MET A 480 2.84 -27.95 25.54
C MET A 480 3.52 -27.70 26.88
N ALA A 481 3.56 -26.48 27.38
CA ALA A 481 4.15 -26.08 28.67
C ALA A 481 3.06 -25.79 29.69
#